data_d354373b019f08232286c53cfd2901c8
#
_entry.id   d354373b019f08232286c53cfd2901c8
#
_cell.length_a   1.000
_cell.length_b   1.000
_cell.length_c   1.000
_cell.angle_alpha   90.00
_cell.angle_beta   90.00
_cell.angle_gamma   90.00
#
_symmetry.space_group_name_H-M   'P 1'
#
loop_
_entity.id
_entity.type
_entity.pdbx_description
1 polymer ?
#
loop_
_entity_poly.entity_id
_entity_poly.type
_entity_poly.pdbx_seq_one_letter_code
_entity_poly.pdbx_strand_id
1 'polypeptide(L)'
;MRKLRTLSMVGTLGMLVAGSLVFGSAQAATAATCSPAPTNSYPGTVVLATSFEAGGFCGLVPKVSGTGTATISSSRAHTGTHSTKLHVTTDSGSLANLSSPSFSSGTTTSYADGWFNITVAGVSGNDVPYFRFFSGSTRVADIYRYNSNGQLWLRVTSPSGSFVYTKLISSSISLSAWHHVSMRVTANGNSSTIQVWFDGVQRYSSSSVQMLGSSLSKVQLGAEHNRQKGDEYIDDVVIKRS
;
A
#
# COMPACT_ATOMS: atom_id res chain seq x y z
N MET A 1 34.34 50.53 66.78
CA MET A 1 34.91 50.45 65.45
C MET A 1 33.98 49.51 64.61
N ARG A 2 33.12 50.15 63.81
CA ARG A 2 32.17 49.42 62.95
C ARG A 2 32.74 49.30 61.54
N LYS A 3 32.98 48.07 60.99
CA LYS A 3 33.39 47.86 59.59
C LYS A 3 32.16 47.87 58.72
N LEU A 4 32.09 48.77 57.74
CA LEU A 4 31.14 48.72 56.62
C LEU A 4 31.53 47.56 55.70
N ARG A 5 30.54 46.71 55.30
CA ARG A 5 30.67 45.80 54.23
C ARG A 5 29.93 46.33 53.00
N THR A 6 30.65 46.54 51.94
CA THR A 6 30.14 46.92 50.62
C THR A 6 29.51 45.72 49.94
N LEU A 7 28.25 45.84 49.52
CA LEU A 7 27.52 44.83 48.76
C LEU A 7 27.70 45.09 47.26
N SER A 8 28.34 44.19 46.54
CA SER A 8 28.52 44.32 45.09
C SER A 8 27.33 43.58 44.42
N MET A 9 26.54 44.32 43.65
CA MET A 9 25.42 43.85 42.86
C MET A 9 25.95 43.43 41.48
N VAL A 10 25.96 42.11 41.21
CA VAL A 10 26.25 41.53 39.87
C VAL A 10 24.92 41.43 39.11
N GLY A 11 24.75 42.26 38.11
CA GLY A 11 23.60 42.20 37.20
C GLY A 11 23.80 41.08 36.19
N THR A 12 22.89 40.11 36.22
CA THR A 12 22.83 39.02 35.20
C THR A 12 22.03 39.53 34.00
N LEU A 13 22.70 39.68 32.87
CA LEU A 13 22.11 40.02 31.58
C LEU A 13 21.45 38.74 31.01
N GLY A 14 20.12 38.67 31.05
CA GLY A 14 19.36 37.58 30.46
C GLY A 14 19.33 37.67 28.93
N MET A 15 19.97 36.75 28.25
CA MET A 15 19.95 36.62 26.80
C MET A 15 18.64 35.91 26.39
N LEU A 16 17.69 36.66 25.80
CA LEU A 16 16.49 36.12 25.16
C LEU A 16 16.91 35.46 23.84
N VAL A 17 16.93 34.15 23.83
CA VAL A 17 17.05 33.36 22.58
C VAL A 17 15.65 33.30 21.94
N ALA A 18 15.43 34.09 20.90
CA ALA A 18 14.25 33.98 20.05
C ALA A 18 14.37 32.70 19.21
N GLY A 19 13.71 31.61 19.66
CA GLY A 19 13.58 30.38 18.88
C GLY A 19 12.65 30.61 17.68
N SER A 20 13.22 30.67 16.47
CA SER A 20 12.44 30.68 15.23
C SER A 20 11.78 29.28 15.06
N LEU A 21 10.46 29.23 15.22
CA LEU A 21 9.66 28.06 14.83
C LEU A 21 9.68 27.94 13.30
N VAL A 22 10.49 27.06 12.77
CA VAL A 22 10.43 26.68 11.36
C VAL A 22 9.20 25.79 11.20
N PHE A 23 8.10 26.37 10.74
CA PHE A 23 6.96 25.58 10.23
C PHE A 23 7.43 24.91 8.94
N GLY A 24 7.85 23.64 9.04
CA GLY A 24 8.04 22.81 7.87
C GLY A 24 6.69 22.65 7.15
N SER A 25 6.52 23.31 6.01
CA SER A 25 5.39 23.04 5.13
C SER A 25 5.45 21.58 4.72
N ALA A 26 4.43 20.79 5.09
CA ALA A 26 4.27 19.44 4.59
C ALA A 26 4.14 19.52 3.06
N GLN A 27 5.21 19.18 2.37
CA GLN A 27 5.23 19.15 0.91
C GLN A 27 4.31 18.03 0.45
N ALA A 28 3.27 18.37 -0.30
CA ALA A 28 2.41 17.37 -0.91
C ALA A 28 3.28 16.48 -1.80
N ALA A 29 3.23 15.17 -1.57
CA ALA A 29 3.95 14.23 -2.42
C ALA A 29 3.49 14.42 -3.87
N THR A 30 4.43 14.73 -4.76
CA THR A 30 4.16 14.83 -6.20
C THR A 30 3.75 13.46 -6.74
N ALA A 31 2.76 13.46 -7.64
CA ALA A 31 2.32 12.22 -8.28
C ALA A 31 3.48 11.57 -9.04
N ALA A 32 3.69 10.29 -8.84
CA ALA A 32 4.66 9.51 -9.59
C ALA A 32 3.96 8.91 -10.82
N THR A 33 4.21 9.51 -11.99
CA THR A 33 3.64 9.05 -13.27
C THR A 33 4.78 8.83 -14.26
N CYS A 34 4.89 7.61 -14.78
CA CYS A 34 5.89 7.25 -15.79
C CYS A 34 5.18 6.94 -17.11
N SER A 35 5.64 7.59 -18.19
CA SER A 35 5.05 7.45 -19.52
C SER A 35 5.64 6.22 -20.25
N PRO A 36 4.81 5.43 -20.92
CA PRO A 36 3.35 5.50 -20.95
C PRO A 36 2.74 5.13 -19.60
N ALA A 37 1.65 5.80 -19.21
CA ALA A 37 0.98 5.55 -17.94
C ALA A 37 -0.47 5.12 -18.18
N PRO A 38 -0.93 4.07 -17.49
CA PRO A 38 -2.33 3.67 -17.55
C PRO A 38 -3.23 4.74 -16.92
N THR A 39 -4.47 4.79 -17.37
CA THR A 39 -5.49 5.70 -16.84
C THR A 39 -6.75 4.91 -16.50
N ASN A 40 -7.52 5.43 -15.55
CA ASN A 40 -8.86 4.93 -15.25
C ASN A 40 -9.82 6.10 -14.94
N SER A 41 -11.11 5.82 -14.93
CA SER A 41 -12.17 6.81 -14.67
C SER A 41 -12.46 7.05 -13.19
N TYR A 42 -11.75 6.39 -12.26
CA TYR A 42 -11.98 6.61 -10.83
C TYR A 42 -11.66 8.05 -10.42
N PRO A 43 -12.47 8.65 -9.54
CA PRO A 43 -12.22 10.01 -9.07
C PRO A 43 -10.98 10.10 -8.18
N GLY A 44 -10.48 11.32 -8.02
CA GLY A 44 -9.38 11.63 -7.12
C GLY A 44 -8.08 12.02 -7.84
N THR A 45 -7.11 12.41 -7.02
CA THR A 45 -5.77 12.80 -7.48
C THR A 45 -4.90 11.56 -7.66
N VAL A 46 -4.20 11.45 -8.78
CA VAL A 46 -3.23 10.37 -9.03
C VAL A 46 -2.09 10.49 -8.03
N VAL A 47 -1.80 9.41 -7.34
CA VAL A 47 -0.61 9.22 -6.49
C VAL A 47 0.48 8.50 -7.28
N LEU A 48 0.06 7.51 -8.06
CA LEU A 48 0.91 6.66 -8.87
C LEU A 48 0.16 6.22 -10.13
N ALA A 49 0.86 6.24 -11.29
CA ALA A 49 0.41 5.55 -12.49
C ALA A 49 1.63 5.02 -13.25
N THR A 50 1.69 3.71 -13.49
CA THR A 50 2.80 3.05 -14.18
C THR A 50 2.36 1.79 -14.92
N SER A 51 2.88 1.62 -16.13
CA SER A 51 2.88 0.37 -16.89
C SER A 51 4.27 -0.29 -16.91
N PHE A 52 5.23 0.20 -16.12
CA PHE A 52 6.61 -0.27 -16.02
C PHE A 52 7.43 -0.17 -17.32
N GLU A 53 6.90 0.34 -18.41
CA GLU A 53 7.57 0.49 -19.71
C GLU A 53 8.78 1.43 -19.65
N ALA A 54 8.82 2.34 -18.66
CA ALA A 54 9.99 3.20 -18.42
C ALA A 54 11.21 2.45 -17.82
N GLY A 55 11.10 1.14 -17.59
CA GLY A 55 12.19 0.30 -17.06
C GLY A 55 12.47 0.46 -15.58
N GLY A 56 11.53 1.04 -14.79
CA GLY A 56 11.66 1.25 -13.35
C GLY A 56 10.35 1.14 -12.59
N PHE A 57 10.41 1.24 -11.27
CA PHE A 57 9.25 1.10 -10.37
C PHE A 57 8.38 2.35 -10.28
N CYS A 58 8.76 3.44 -10.92
CA CYS A 58 7.95 4.67 -11.04
C CYS A 58 7.37 5.19 -9.70
N GLY A 59 8.20 5.37 -8.70
CA GLY A 59 7.77 5.84 -7.37
C GLY A 59 7.21 4.74 -6.45
N LEU A 60 6.94 3.54 -6.93
CA LEU A 60 6.77 2.38 -6.06
C LEU A 60 8.10 2.08 -5.37
N VAL A 61 8.05 1.88 -4.06
CA VAL A 61 9.24 1.60 -3.25
C VAL A 61 9.31 0.08 -3.00
N PRO A 62 10.31 -0.61 -3.58
CA PRO A 62 10.48 -2.04 -3.34
C PRO A 62 11.01 -2.29 -1.92
N LYS A 63 10.44 -3.31 -1.29
CA LYS A 63 10.98 -3.93 -0.08
C LYS A 63 11.21 -5.40 -0.37
N VAL A 64 12.47 -5.82 -0.35
CA VAL A 64 12.89 -7.21 -0.56
C VAL A 64 13.74 -7.68 0.62
N SER A 65 13.69 -8.96 0.93
CA SER A 65 14.52 -9.59 1.98
C SER A 65 14.74 -11.07 1.67
N GLY A 66 15.79 -11.62 2.26
CA GLY A 66 16.22 -13.00 2.03
C GLY A 66 16.48 -13.26 0.56
N THR A 67 15.87 -14.28 0.00
CA THR A 67 15.92 -14.64 -1.42
C THR A 67 14.86 -13.96 -2.27
N GLY A 68 14.02 -13.08 -1.67
CA GLY A 68 13.00 -12.33 -2.39
C GLY A 68 13.59 -11.30 -3.36
N THR A 69 13.00 -11.14 -4.53
CA THR A 69 13.42 -10.15 -5.53
C THR A 69 12.24 -9.36 -6.10
N ALA A 70 12.50 -8.12 -6.47
CA ALA A 70 11.60 -7.28 -7.24
C ALA A 70 12.36 -6.74 -8.45
N THR A 71 11.89 -7.00 -9.66
CA THR A 71 12.57 -6.62 -10.91
C THR A 71 11.58 -6.16 -11.97
N ILE A 72 12.03 -5.36 -12.92
CA ILE A 72 11.28 -5.14 -14.17
C ILE A 72 11.57 -6.35 -15.07
N SER A 73 10.53 -6.88 -15.70
CA SER A 73 10.59 -8.12 -16.45
C SER A 73 9.85 -8.00 -17.78
N SER A 74 10.45 -8.53 -18.83
CA SER A 74 9.84 -8.73 -20.14
C SER A 74 9.29 -10.14 -20.36
N SER A 75 9.34 -11.01 -19.34
CA SER A 75 8.86 -12.40 -19.47
C SER A 75 7.34 -12.49 -19.58
N ARG A 76 6.61 -11.55 -18.99
CA ARG A 76 5.16 -11.40 -19.07
C ARG A 76 4.83 -9.92 -18.96
N ALA A 77 3.96 -9.42 -19.80
CA ALA A 77 3.37 -8.09 -19.71
C ALA A 77 1.88 -8.20 -20.01
N HIS A 78 1.06 -7.35 -19.38
CA HIS A 78 -0.35 -7.22 -19.72
C HIS A 78 -0.50 -6.28 -20.90
N THR A 79 0.13 -5.11 -20.83
CA THR A 79 0.28 -4.20 -21.97
C THR A 79 1.76 -3.93 -22.24
N GLY A 80 2.08 -3.48 -23.45
CA GLY A 80 3.45 -3.17 -23.82
C GLY A 80 4.39 -4.39 -23.79
N THR A 81 5.56 -4.23 -23.18
CA THR A 81 6.65 -5.22 -23.18
C THR A 81 7.20 -5.52 -21.78
N HIS A 82 6.85 -4.74 -20.79
CA HIS A 82 7.37 -4.87 -19.42
C HIS A 82 6.27 -4.92 -18.37
N SER A 83 6.56 -5.60 -17.29
CA SER A 83 5.80 -5.57 -16.04
C SER A 83 6.78 -5.61 -14.87
N THR A 84 6.32 -5.46 -13.63
CA THR A 84 7.14 -5.83 -12.50
C THR A 84 6.96 -7.30 -12.15
N LYS A 85 8.05 -7.99 -11.82
CA LYS A 85 8.06 -9.34 -11.29
C LYS A 85 8.50 -9.32 -9.83
N LEU A 86 7.65 -9.84 -8.96
CA LEU A 86 7.97 -10.11 -7.56
C LEU A 86 8.18 -11.63 -7.39
N HIS A 87 9.32 -12.03 -6.85
CA HIS A 87 9.69 -13.41 -6.64
C HIS A 87 9.92 -13.67 -5.16
N VAL A 88 9.31 -14.71 -4.62
CA VAL A 88 9.47 -15.15 -3.22
C VAL A 88 9.67 -16.65 -3.20
N THR A 89 10.65 -17.10 -2.43
CA THR A 89 10.92 -18.54 -2.20
C THR A 89 10.33 -19.00 -0.86
N THR A 90 10.53 -20.29 -0.54
CA THR A 90 10.17 -20.84 0.78
C THR A 90 11.19 -20.53 1.88
N ASP A 91 12.32 -19.92 1.54
CA ASP A 91 13.39 -19.64 2.49
C ASP A 91 12.94 -18.64 3.56
N SER A 92 13.41 -18.85 4.78
CA SER A 92 13.07 -17.98 5.91
C SER A 92 13.46 -16.52 5.60
N GLY A 93 12.56 -15.60 5.86
CA GLY A 93 12.78 -14.18 5.60
C GLY A 93 12.61 -13.74 4.14
N SER A 94 12.32 -14.66 3.20
CA SER A 94 12.03 -14.30 1.82
C SER A 94 10.74 -13.50 1.73
N LEU A 95 10.82 -12.29 1.18
CA LEU A 95 9.68 -11.42 0.87
C LEU A 95 10.01 -10.49 -0.32
N ALA A 96 8.99 -10.08 -1.04
CA ALA A 96 9.08 -9.08 -2.09
C ALA A 96 7.76 -8.32 -2.21
N ASN A 97 7.77 -7.03 -1.96
CA ASN A 97 6.59 -6.17 -2.12
C ASN A 97 6.97 -4.77 -2.58
N LEU A 98 5.97 -4.05 -3.06
CA LEU A 98 6.07 -2.67 -3.53
C LEU A 98 5.09 -1.81 -2.73
N SER A 99 5.54 -0.70 -2.19
CA SER A 99 4.67 0.29 -1.54
C SER A 99 4.51 1.53 -2.41
N SER A 100 3.29 2.05 -2.50
CA SER A 100 3.05 3.36 -3.12
C SER A 100 3.78 4.47 -2.36
N PRO A 101 3.95 5.66 -2.97
CA PRO A 101 4.24 6.87 -2.20
C PRO A 101 3.23 7.03 -1.06
N SER A 102 3.67 7.65 0.04
CA SER A 102 2.79 7.95 1.17
C SER A 102 1.70 8.94 0.75
N PHE A 103 0.50 8.73 1.23
CA PHE A 103 -0.60 9.66 1.03
C PHE A 103 -0.41 10.91 1.91
N SER A 104 -0.96 12.03 1.50
CA SER A 104 -1.01 13.22 2.36
C SER A 104 -1.81 12.93 3.63
N SER A 105 -1.45 13.61 4.72
CA SER A 105 -2.20 13.54 5.99
C SER A 105 -3.69 13.82 5.76
N GLY A 106 -4.55 13.07 6.45
CA GLY A 106 -6.00 13.20 6.33
C GLY A 106 -6.63 12.53 5.11
N THR A 107 -5.87 11.84 4.26
CA THR A 107 -6.46 11.06 3.15
C THR A 107 -7.39 10.00 3.73
N THR A 108 -8.67 10.05 3.35
CA THR A 108 -9.67 9.08 3.80
C THR A 108 -10.02 8.07 2.72
N THR A 109 -9.94 8.44 1.44
CA THR A 109 -10.32 7.56 0.33
C THR A 109 -9.14 7.29 -0.59
N SER A 110 -8.99 6.04 -1.00
CA SER A 110 -8.05 5.65 -2.04
C SER A 110 -8.67 4.60 -2.96
N TYR A 111 -8.27 4.67 -4.24
CA TYR A 111 -8.53 3.68 -5.27
C TYR A 111 -7.20 3.06 -5.68
N ALA A 112 -7.14 1.74 -5.73
CA ALA A 112 -6.05 0.99 -6.32
C ALA A 112 -6.59 0.13 -7.44
N ASP A 113 -5.90 0.14 -8.57
CA ASP A 113 -6.29 -0.51 -9.82
C ASP A 113 -5.03 -1.10 -10.44
N GLY A 114 -5.10 -2.32 -11.00
CA GLY A 114 -3.94 -2.95 -11.60
C GLY A 114 -4.24 -4.35 -12.13
N TRP A 115 -3.31 -4.85 -12.93
CA TRP A 115 -3.34 -6.19 -13.49
C TRP A 115 -2.31 -7.09 -12.80
N PHE A 116 -2.71 -8.31 -12.51
CA PHE A 116 -1.94 -9.27 -11.71
C PHE A 116 -1.92 -10.64 -12.39
N ASN A 117 -0.75 -11.26 -12.43
CA ASN A 117 -0.56 -12.62 -12.93
C ASN A 117 0.25 -13.42 -11.91
N ILE A 118 -0.44 -14.19 -11.08
CA ILE A 118 0.16 -15.10 -10.10
C ILE A 118 0.44 -16.42 -10.79
N THR A 119 1.70 -16.88 -10.80
CA THR A 119 2.09 -18.06 -11.59
C THR A 119 1.93 -19.37 -10.85
N VAL A 120 2.08 -19.36 -9.52
CA VAL A 120 1.92 -20.55 -8.68
C VAL A 120 1.21 -20.21 -7.37
N ALA A 121 0.48 -21.16 -6.82
CA ALA A 121 -0.07 -21.03 -5.48
C ALA A 121 1.08 -21.03 -4.45
N GLY A 122 0.97 -20.18 -3.45
CA GLY A 122 1.86 -20.22 -2.27
C GLY A 122 1.59 -21.43 -1.39
N VAL A 123 2.05 -21.38 -0.14
CA VAL A 123 1.82 -22.45 0.83
C VAL A 123 0.33 -22.51 1.21
N SER A 124 -0.25 -23.70 1.25
CA SER A 124 -1.62 -23.92 1.69
C SER A 124 -1.88 -23.29 3.06
N GLY A 125 -3.07 -22.76 3.29
CA GLY A 125 -3.44 -22.02 4.49
C GLY A 125 -2.96 -20.59 4.53
N ASN A 126 -2.30 -20.11 3.47
CA ASN A 126 -1.87 -18.71 3.30
C ASN A 126 -2.51 -18.08 2.07
N ASP A 127 -2.12 -16.87 1.78
CA ASP A 127 -2.63 -16.05 0.69
C ASP A 127 -1.52 -15.58 -0.26
N VAL A 128 -1.91 -15.06 -1.43
CA VAL A 128 -1.10 -14.17 -2.26
C VAL A 128 -1.93 -12.89 -2.43
N PRO A 129 -1.47 -11.76 -1.87
CA PRO A 129 -2.23 -10.52 -1.89
C PRO A 129 -2.13 -9.81 -3.23
N TYR A 130 -3.22 -9.17 -3.65
CA TYR A 130 -3.24 -8.20 -4.74
C TYR A 130 -2.95 -6.80 -4.20
N PHE A 131 -3.89 -6.21 -3.48
CA PHE A 131 -3.74 -4.89 -2.85
C PHE A 131 -3.94 -4.97 -1.34
N ARG A 132 -3.09 -4.25 -0.62
CA ARG A 132 -3.20 -4.01 0.83
C ARG A 132 -3.24 -2.51 1.10
N PHE A 133 -4.22 -2.06 1.85
CA PHE A 133 -4.38 -0.67 2.30
C PHE A 133 -3.93 -0.54 3.75
N PHE A 134 -3.22 0.55 4.04
CA PHE A 134 -2.64 0.81 5.35
C PHE A 134 -3.16 2.12 5.95
N SER A 135 -3.30 2.12 7.28
CA SER A 135 -3.41 3.30 8.14
C SER A 135 -2.16 3.32 9.03
N GLY A 136 -1.26 4.28 8.82
CA GLY A 136 0.07 4.22 9.41
C GLY A 136 0.82 2.96 8.99
N SER A 137 1.25 2.17 9.95
CA SER A 137 1.89 0.86 9.73
C SER A 137 0.93 -0.32 9.75
N THR A 138 -0.35 -0.11 10.08
CA THR A 138 -1.33 -1.18 10.22
C THR A 138 -2.06 -1.41 8.91
N ARG A 139 -2.08 -2.66 8.43
CA ARG A 139 -2.94 -3.08 7.33
C ARG A 139 -4.40 -3.02 7.79
N VAL A 140 -5.24 -2.28 7.06
CA VAL A 140 -6.65 -2.09 7.42
C VAL A 140 -7.60 -2.88 6.52
N ALA A 141 -7.24 -3.07 5.26
CA ALA A 141 -7.99 -3.90 4.32
C ALA A 141 -7.06 -4.48 3.26
N ASP A 142 -7.35 -5.68 2.79
CA ASP A 142 -6.65 -6.29 1.67
C ASP A 142 -7.53 -7.30 0.92
N ILE A 143 -7.21 -7.46 -0.37
CA ILE A 143 -7.80 -8.46 -1.26
C ILE A 143 -6.70 -9.43 -1.68
N TYR A 144 -7.01 -10.73 -1.66
CA TYR A 144 -6.02 -11.77 -1.91
C TYR A 144 -6.63 -13.04 -2.50
N ARG A 145 -5.78 -13.81 -3.18
CA ARG A 145 -6.06 -15.19 -3.58
C ARG A 145 -5.66 -16.14 -2.45
N TYR A 146 -6.60 -16.95 -1.97
CA TYR A 146 -6.33 -17.95 -0.94
C TYR A 146 -5.68 -19.20 -1.54
N ASN A 147 -4.51 -19.61 -1.03
CA ASN A 147 -3.67 -20.61 -1.68
C ASN A 147 -4.24 -22.02 -1.64
N SER A 148 -5.05 -22.37 -0.62
CA SER A 148 -5.59 -23.74 -0.48
C SER A 148 -6.59 -24.12 -1.58
N ASN A 149 -7.32 -23.15 -2.12
CA ASN A 149 -8.41 -23.43 -3.07
C ASN A 149 -8.56 -22.40 -4.19
N GLY A 150 -7.68 -21.38 -4.22
CA GLY A 150 -7.67 -20.34 -5.24
C GLY A 150 -8.79 -19.30 -5.13
N GLN A 151 -9.59 -19.32 -4.10
CA GLN A 151 -10.71 -18.40 -3.92
C GLN A 151 -10.24 -16.95 -3.69
N LEU A 152 -11.10 -15.98 -4.08
CA LEU A 152 -10.87 -14.56 -3.80
C LEU A 152 -11.51 -14.19 -2.48
N TRP A 153 -10.73 -13.52 -1.62
CA TRP A 153 -11.16 -13.09 -0.31
C TRP A 153 -10.82 -11.63 -0.05
N LEU A 154 -11.68 -10.95 0.67
CA LEU A 154 -11.44 -9.66 1.32
C LEU A 154 -11.14 -9.92 2.80
N ARG A 155 -10.09 -9.29 3.33
CA ARG A 155 -9.77 -9.25 4.75
C ARG A 155 -9.79 -7.80 5.22
N VAL A 156 -10.45 -7.56 6.35
CA VAL A 156 -10.54 -6.24 6.98
C VAL A 156 -10.05 -6.37 8.43
N THR A 157 -9.23 -5.44 8.87
CA THR A 157 -8.87 -5.32 10.28
C THR A 157 -9.97 -4.52 10.98
N SER A 158 -10.68 -5.16 11.91
CA SER A 158 -11.75 -4.54 12.70
C SER A 158 -11.18 -3.52 13.70
N PRO A 159 -12.02 -2.66 14.30
CA PRO A 159 -11.58 -1.72 15.33
C PRO A 159 -10.92 -2.37 16.54
N SER A 160 -11.23 -3.64 16.84
CA SER A 160 -10.57 -4.43 17.88
C SER A 160 -9.20 -4.98 17.48
N GLY A 161 -8.75 -4.77 16.23
CA GLY A 161 -7.52 -5.33 15.69
C GLY A 161 -7.64 -6.75 15.15
N SER A 162 -8.81 -7.37 15.24
CA SER A 162 -9.06 -8.72 14.73
C SER A 162 -9.33 -8.70 13.22
N PHE A 163 -9.03 -9.79 12.52
CA PHE A 163 -9.34 -9.91 11.09
C PHE A 163 -10.76 -10.43 10.87
N VAL A 164 -11.48 -9.76 9.99
CA VAL A 164 -12.78 -10.20 9.44
C VAL A 164 -12.57 -10.60 7.99
N TYR A 165 -13.08 -11.78 7.61
CA TYR A 165 -12.88 -12.37 6.30
C TYR A 165 -14.20 -12.46 5.54
N THR A 166 -14.22 -12.01 4.29
CA THR A 166 -15.37 -12.14 3.38
C THR A 166 -14.92 -12.82 2.11
N LYS A 167 -15.55 -13.94 1.78
CA LYS A 167 -15.32 -14.65 0.52
C LYS A 167 -16.06 -13.93 -0.62
N LEU A 168 -15.32 -13.52 -1.66
CA LEU A 168 -15.84 -12.76 -2.80
C LEU A 168 -16.13 -13.67 -4.01
N ILE A 169 -15.26 -14.64 -4.27
CA ILE A 169 -15.40 -15.61 -5.35
C ILE A 169 -15.11 -16.99 -4.78
N SER A 170 -16.05 -17.92 -4.96
CA SER A 170 -15.94 -19.31 -4.46
C SER A 170 -15.25 -20.27 -5.42
N SER A 171 -15.21 -19.96 -6.72
CA SER A 171 -14.40 -20.68 -7.69
C SER A 171 -12.92 -20.33 -7.58
N SER A 172 -12.05 -21.24 -8.03
CA SER A 172 -10.62 -20.97 -8.07
C SER A 172 -10.29 -19.91 -9.13
N ILE A 173 -9.56 -18.88 -8.74
CA ILE A 173 -8.93 -17.93 -9.64
C ILE A 173 -7.78 -18.63 -10.36
N SER A 174 -7.73 -18.52 -11.68
CA SER A 174 -6.70 -19.16 -12.49
C SER A 174 -5.30 -18.63 -12.18
N LEU A 175 -4.33 -19.53 -12.20
CA LEU A 175 -2.91 -19.16 -12.16
C LEU A 175 -2.41 -18.92 -13.58
N SER A 176 -1.33 -18.18 -13.72
CA SER A 176 -0.67 -17.83 -14.99
C SER A 176 -1.58 -17.13 -16.01
N ALA A 177 -2.66 -16.52 -15.53
CA ALA A 177 -3.55 -15.63 -16.28
C ALA A 177 -3.49 -14.21 -15.70
N TRP A 178 -3.72 -13.21 -16.54
CA TRP A 178 -3.87 -11.84 -16.10
C TRP A 178 -5.29 -11.62 -15.56
N HIS A 179 -5.38 -11.02 -14.37
CA HIS A 179 -6.63 -10.65 -13.73
C HIS A 179 -6.61 -9.16 -13.39
N HIS A 180 -7.68 -8.48 -13.73
CA HIS A 180 -7.88 -7.07 -13.38
C HIS A 180 -8.47 -6.95 -11.98
N VAL A 181 -7.80 -6.24 -11.11
CA VAL A 181 -8.24 -6.03 -9.73
C VAL A 181 -8.35 -4.54 -9.46
N SER A 182 -9.52 -4.11 -8.99
CA SER A 182 -9.72 -2.74 -8.52
C SER A 182 -10.33 -2.76 -7.13
N MET A 183 -9.86 -1.89 -6.26
CA MET A 183 -10.37 -1.75 -4.90
C MET A 183 -10.44 -0.29 -4.49
N ARG A 184 -11.62 0.12 -3.98
CA ARG A 184 -11.82 1.39 -3.30
C ARG A 184 -11.94 1.15 -1.80
N VAL A 185 -11.25 1.97 -1.01
CA VAL A 185 -11.41 2.01 0.45
C VAL A 185 -11.63 3.47 0.85
N THR A 186 -12.70 3.72 1.60
CA THR A 186 -12.93 4.96 2.33
C THR A 186 -12.89 4.64 3.82
N ALA A 187 -11.84 5.10 4.49
CA ALA A 187 -11.62 4.89 5.92
C ALA A 187 -12.46 5.87 6.75
N ASN A 188 -13.40 5.34 7.54
CA ASN A 188 -14.27 6.09 8.45
C ASN A 188 -14.63 5.24 9.68
N GLY A 189 -13.64 4.55 10.26
CA GLY A 189 -13.85 3.70 11.43
C GLY A 189 -14.97 2.68 11.21
N ASN A 190 -16.00 2.70 12.06
CA ASN A 190 -17.13 1.76 12.02
C ASN A 190 -18.08 1.95 10.81
N SER A 191 -17.92 3.02 10.03
CA SER A 191 -18.76 3.34 8.87
C SER A 191 -17.91 3.47 7.61
N SER A 192 -16.88 2.64 7.48
CA SER A 192 -16.01 2.63 6.31
C SER A 192 -16.71 2.05 5.08
N THR A 193 -16.27 2.50 3.90
CA THR A 193 -16.77 1.97 2.62
C THR A 193 -15.68 1.16 1.95
N ILE A 194 -16.02 -0.05 1.49
CA ILE A 194 -15.15 -0.86 0.65
C ILE A 194 -15.93 -1.33 -0.57
N GLN A 195 -15.32 -1.18 -1.73
CA GLN A 195 -15.80 -1.71 -2.99
C GLN A 195 -14.67 -2.46 -3.69
N VAL A 196 -14.98 -3.63 -4.27
CA VAL A 196 -14.00 -4.48 -4.95
C VAL A 196 -14.58 -4.93 -6.29
N TRP A 197 -13.75 -4.81 -7.34
CA TRP A 197 -14.02 -5.36 -8.66
C TRP A 197 -12.92 -6.37 -9.01
N PHE A 198 -13.32 -7.43 -9.66
CA PHE A 198 -12.42 -8.47 -10.17
C PHE A 198 -12.87 -8.85 -11.58
N ASP A 199 -11.97 -8.70 -12.55
CA ASP A 199 -12.23 -8.87 -13.99
C ASP A 199 -13.47 -8.08 -14.45
N GLY A 200 -13.53 -6.80 -14.07
CA GLY A 200 -14.60 -5.87 -14.43
C GLY A 200 -15.92 -6.07 -13.68
N VAL A 201 -16.08 -7.13 -12.88
CA VAL A 201 -17.30 -7.43 -12.13
C VAL A 201 -17.17 -6.96 -10.68
N GLN A 202 -18.13 -6.16 -10.20
CA GLN A 202 -18.19 -5.77 -8.79
C GLN A 202 -18.50 -7.01 -7.92
N ARG A 203 -17.57 -7.39 -7.06
CA ARG A 203 -17.64 -8.56 -6.18
C ARG A 203 -18.01 -8.19 -4.74
N TYR A 204 -17.81 -6.93 -4.37
CA TYR A 204 -18.15 -6.44 -3.04
C TYR A 204 -18.48 -4.96 -3.07
N SER A 205 -19.47 -4.57 -2.29
CA SER A 205 -19.80 -3.17 -2.01
C SER A 205 -20.51 -3.06 -0.66
N SER A 206 -19.94 -2.30 0.26
CA SER A 206 -20.55 -2.00 1.56
C SER A 206 -20.08 -0.62 2.03
N SER A 207 -20.99 0.13 2.65
CA SER A 207 -20.75 1.44 3.27
C SER A 207 -20.83 1.40 4.82
N SER A 208 -20.88 0.21 5.39
CA SER A 208 -20.99 -0.03 6.85
C SER A 208 -19.91 -1.00 7.35
N VAL A 209 -18.74 -0.96 6.74
CA VAL A 209 -17.62 -1.83 7.13
C VAL A 209 -16.99 -1.30 8.43
N GLN A 210 -16.94 -2.14 9.46
CA GLN A 210 -16.21 -1.84 10.69
C GLN A 210 -14.71 -2.06 10.46
N MET A 211 -13.96 -0.99 10.28
CA MET A 211 -12.54 -1.03 9.95
C MET A 211 -11.72 -0.19 10.93
N LEU A 212 -10.53 -0.68 11.25
CA LEU A 212 -9.58 0.05 12.07
C LEU A 212 -9.09 1.31 11.34
N GLY A 213 -9.10 2.46 12.06
CA GLY A 213 -8.60 3.72 11.54
C GLY A 213 -9.62 4.52 10.71
N SER A 214 -9.33 5.82 10.58
CA SER A 214 -10.16 6.80 9.87
C SER A 214 -9.40 7.51 8.75
N SER A 215 -8.19 7.07 8.43
CA SER A 215 -7.35 7.61 7.35
C SER A 215 -6.53 6.51 6.71
N LEU A 216 -6.09 6.75 5.49
CA LEU A 216 -5.22 5.87 4.73
C LEU A 216 -3.84 6.50 4.53
N SER A 217 -2.80 5.68 4.55
CA SER A 217 -1.41 6.15 4.44
C SER A 217 -0.70 5.69 3.17
N LYS A 218 -1.02 4.52 2.66
CA LYS A 218 -0.43 3.93 1.46
C LYS A 218 -1.17 2.68 1.00
N VAL A 219 -0.85 2.25 -0.22
CA VAL A 219 -1.18 0.92 -0.77
C VAL A 219 0.10 0.13 -0.95
N GLN A 220 0.03 -1.18 -0.73
CA GLN A 220 1.12 -2.11 -0.96
C GLN A 220 0.65 -3.28 -1.83
N LEU A 221 1.55 -3.81 -2.67
CA LEU A 221 1.39 -4.93 -3.57
C LEU A 221 2.47 -5.98 -3.29
N GLY A 222 2.18 -7.26 -3.56
CA GLY A 222 3.16 -8.34 -3.43
C GLY A 222 3.27 -8.96 -2.03
N ALA A 223 4.20 -9.89 -1.87
CA ALA A 223 4.32 -10.79 -0.72
C ALA A 223 5.05 -10.17 0.49
N GLU A 224 4.57 -10.49 1.69
CA GLU A 224 5.16 -10.05 2.97
C GLU A 224 6.01 -11.11 3.66
N HIS A 225 5.92 -12.38 3.24
CA HIS A 225 6.65 -13.49 3.86
C HIS A 225 6.74 -14.70 2.92
N ASN A 226 7.63 -15.64 3.24
CA ASN A 226 7.95 -16.82 2.44
C ASN A 226 6.78 -17.81 2.19
N ARG A 227 5.73 -17.78 2.99
CA ARG A 227 4.55 -18.64 2.77
C ARG A 227 3.67 -18.14 1.59
N GLN A 228 3.93 -16.92 1.11
CA GLN A 228 3.35 -16.31 -0.09
C GLN A 228 4.26 -16.54 -1.32
N LYS A 229 5.03 -17.63 -1.34
CA LYS A 229 6.01 -17.97 -2.37
C LYS A 229 5.43 -17.99 -3.77
N GLY A 230 6.26 -17.72 -4.75
CA GLY A 230 5.95 -17.79 -6.17
C GLY A 230 6.41 -16.55 -6.92
N ASP A 231 6.04 -16.49 -8.18
CA ASP A 231 6.19 -15.32 -9.03
C ASP A 231 4.84 -14.66 -9.18
N GLU A 232 4.80 -13.37 -8.90
CA GLU A 232 3.67 -12.49 -9.19
C GLU A 232 4.14 -11.40 -10.14
N TYR A 233 3.48 -11.30 -11.30
CA TYR A 233 3.69 -10.22 -12.26
C TYR A 233 2.58 -9.19 -12.07
N ILE A 234 2.94 -7.92 -12.04
CA ILE A 234 2.01 -6.81 -11.82
C ILE A 234 2.24 -5.77 -12.92
N ASP A 235 1.15 -5.26 -13.50
CA ASP A 235 1.20 -4.31 -14.59
C ASP A 235 0.05 -3.30 -14.52
N ASP A 236 0.17 -2.20 -15.26
CA ASP A 236 -0.86 -1.17 -15.43
C ASP A 236 -1.46 -0.67 -14.11
N VAL A 237 -0.61 -0.30 -13.16
CA VAL A 237 -1.03 0.12 -11.83
C VAL A 237 -1.41 1.59 -11.80
N VAL A 238 -2.60 1.90 -11.27
CA VAL A 238 -3.05 3.27 -10.97
C VAL A 238 -3.51 3.34 -9.51
N ILE A 239 -2.95 4.26 -8.75
CA ILE A 239 -3.38 4.55 -7.38
C ILE A 239 -3.80 6.01 -7.30
N LYS A 240 -5.02 6.25 -6.82
CA LYS A 240 -5.58 7.59 -6.60
C LYS A 240 -6.01 7.76 -5.15
N ARG A 241 -6.12 9.01 -4.71
CA ARG A 241 -6.60 9.40 -3.38
C ARG A 241 -7.55 10.59 -3.45
N SER A 242 -8.42 10.71 -2.46
CA SER A 242 -9.25 11.89 -2.18
C SER A 242 -9.52 12.01 -0.68
#